data_dce5ddd9ed4c9ee1ef2338a34c03f464
#
_entry.id   dce5ddd9ed4c9ee1ef2338a34c03f464
#
_cell.length_a   1.000
_cell.length_b   1.000
_cell.length_c   1.000
_cell.angle_alpha   90.00
_cell.angle_beta   90.00
_cell.angle_gamma   90.00
#
_symmetry.space_group_name_H-M   'P 1'
#
loop_
_entity.id
_entity.type
_entity.pdbx_description
1 polymer ?
#
loop_
_entity_poly.entity_id
_entity_poly.type
_entity_poly.pdbx_seq_one_letter_code
_entity_poly.pdbx_strand_id
1 'polypeptide(L)'
;MEAKNKRLLALDILRGLTIILMIVVNGPGSWNEVFAPFLHAEWNGLTPTDYVFPTFLFIVGVSIVLSLSKQLQAGKNHSQIAKKIVFRALKIYFTGIFLWLWPSFNFEEIRWVGVLPRIAFVFLACGLIFLYTSKKFQWYLGIGIILGYWIIMKYVPIPDIGLPNLSIPEKNWANYIDSF
;
A
#
# COMPACT_ATOMS: atom_id res chain seq x y z
N MET A 1 3.84 38.89 5.08
CA MET A 1 3.63 37.81 6.10
C MET A 1 3.81 36.47 5.40
N GLU A 2 4.96 35.83 5.58
CA GLU A 2 5.20 34.47 5.07
C GLU A 2 4.25 33.50 5.77
N ALA A 3 3.40 32.83 5.00
CA ALA A 3 2.60 31.72 5.48
C ALA A 3 3.56 30.58 5.86
N LYS A 4 4.02 30.59 7.11
CA LYS A 4 4.85 29.55 7.71
C LYS A 4 4.19 28.19 7.38
N ASN A 5 4.85 27.40 6.56
CA ASN A 5 4.41 26.10 6.07
C ASN A 5 4.14 25.19 7.28
N LYS A 6 2.92 25.25 7.85
CA LYS A 6 2.55 24.43 9.01
C LYS A 6 2.60 22.97 8.57
N ARG A 7 3.64 22.28 8.94
CA ARG A 7 3.72 20.82 8.87
C ARG A 7 2.57 20.27 9.70
N LEU A 8 1.84 19.30 9.17
CA LEU A 8 0.84 18.59 9.96
C LEU A 8 1.57 17.60 10.86
N LEU A 9 1.94 18.08 12.05
CA LEU A 9 2.67 17.29 13.04
C LEU A 9 1.98 15.97 13.36
N ALA A 10 0.65 15.98 13.46
CA ALA A 10 -0.15 14.77 13.68
C ALA A 10 0.10 13.68 12.62
N LEU A 11 0.22 14.08 11.33
CA LEU A 11 0.48 13.14 10.24
C LEU A 11 1.91 12.57 10.33
N ASP A 12 2.88 13.38 10.70
CA ASP A 12 4.26 12.93 10.85
C ASP A 12 4.41 12.01 12.06
N ILE A 13 3.73 12.30 13.17
CA ILE A 13 3.68 11.42 14.36
C ILE A 13 3.02 10.09 14.00
N LEU A 14 1.85 10.10 13.36
CA LEU A 14 1.14 8.88 12.98
C LEU A 14 1.97 8.02 12.04
N ARG A 15 2.70 8.63 11.09
CA ARG A 15 3.63 7.91 10.22
C ARG A 15 4.77 7.28 11.00
N GLY A 16 5.37 8.02 11.94
CA GLY A 16 6.42 7.49 12.81
C GLY A 16 5.94 6.30 13.64
N LEU A 17 4.76 6.40 14.25
CA LEU A 17 4.16 5.31 15.02
C LEU A 17 3.88 4.07 14.15
N THR A 18 3.33 4.24 12.96
CA THR A 18 3.07 3.11 12.06
C THR A 18 4.36 2.43 11.58
N ILE A 19 5.45 3.19 11.37
CA ILE A 19 6.76 2.61 11.03
C ILE A 19 7.31 1.81 12.21
N ILE A 20 7.24 2.34 13.43
CA ILE A 20 7.67 1.61 14.65
C ILE A 20 6.88 0.32 14.80
N LEU A 21 5.55 0.37 14.66
CA LEU A 21 4.71 -0.82 14.72
C LEU A 21 5.07 -1.83 13.61
N MET A 22 5.33 -1.37 12.38
CA MET A 22 5.78 -2.25 11.29
C MET A 22 7.09 -2.96 11.64
N ILE A 23 8.05 -2.29 12.25
CA ILE A 23 9.30 -2.92 12.68
C ILE A 23 9.05 -3.97 13.76
N VAL A 24 8.22 -3.64 14.75
CA VAL A 24 7.89 -4.54 15.86
C VAL A 24 7.18 -5.81 15.36
N VAL A 25 6.16 -5.67 14.52
CA VAL A 25 5.38 -6.83 14.05
C VAL A 25 6.09 -7.67 12.99
N ASN A 26 7.04 -7.10 12.23
CA ASN A 26 7.80 -7.83 11.20
C ASN A 26 9.15 -8.36 11.69
N GLY A 27 9.58 -8.00 12.90
CA GLY A 27 10.86 -8.41 13.49
C GLY A 27 10.70 -9.00 14.90
N PRO A 28 9.85 -10.01 15.10
CA PRO A 28 9.73 -10.67 16.39
C PRO A 28 10.95 -11.53 16.63
N GLY A 29 11.80 -11.39 17.51
CA GLY A 29 13.04 -12.18 17.72
C GLY A 29 12.89 -13.68 17.52
N SER A 30 11.70 -14.26 17.79
CA SER A 30 11.34 -15.66 17.51
C SER A 30 9.90 -15.72 17.00
N TRP A 31 9.67 -16.40 15.88
CA TRP A 31 8.32 -16.61 15.32
C TRP A 31 7.51 -17.66 16.10
N ASN A 32 8.15 -18.47 16.92
CA ASN A 32 7.48 -19.50 17.73
C ASN A 32 6.89 -18.94 19.03
N GLU A 33 7.34 -17.76 19.46
CA GLU A 33 6.95 -17.15 20.74
C GLU A 33 6.49 -15.69 20.55
N VAL A 34 5.68 -15.45 19.51
CA VAL A 34 5.13 -14.12 19.24
C VAL A 34 3.91 -13.87 20.11
N PHE A 35 3.84 -12.69 20.71
CA PHE A 35 2.67 -12.26 21.47
C PHE A 35 1.43 -12.20 20.56
N ALA A 36 0.34 -12.83 20.97
CA ALA A 36 -0.86 -13.00 20.13
C ALA A 36 -1.36 -11.73 19.40
N PRO A 37 -1.37 -10.51 20.00
CA PRO A 37 -1.74 -9.28 19.29
C PRO A 37 -0.81 -8.89 18.14
N PHE A 38 0.39 -9.45 18.08
CA PHE A 38 1.37 -9.17 17.01
C PHE A 38 1.38 -10.24 15.90
N LEU A 39 0.54 -11.26 16.03
CA LEU A 39 0.28 -12.20 14.96
C LEU A 39 -0.79 -11.66 14.00
N HIS A 40 -0.70 -12.03 12.74
CA HIS A 40 -1.80 -11.86 11.79
C HIS A 40 -2.96 -12.80 12.14
N ALA A 41 -4.18 -12.39 11.81
CA ALA A 41 -5.32 -13.31 11.85
C ALA A 41 -5.07 -14.47 10.87
N GLU A 42 -5.41 -15.70 11.28
CA GLU A 42 -5.21 -16.89 10.43
C GLU A 42 -5.92 -16.78 9.09
N TRP A 43 -7.19 -16.41 9.11
CA TRP A 43 -7.98 -16.11 7.91
C TRP A 43 -9.13 -15.15 8.23
N ASN A 44 -10.10 -15.61 9.04
CA ASN A 44 -11.22 -14.77 9.49
C ASN A 44 -10.85 -14.08 10.80
N GLY A 45 -11.00 -12.78 10.81
CA GLY A 45 -10.68 -11.96 11.98
C GLY A 45 -9.80 -10.77 11.62
N LEU A 46 -9.40 -10.03 12.64
CA LEU A 46 -8.61 -8.82 12.50
C LEU A 46 -7.80 -8.60 13.78
N THR A 47 -6.50 -8.57 13.66
CA THR A 47 -5.59 -8.27 14.77
C THR A 47 -5.07 -6.84 14.67
N PRO A 48 -4.48 -6.27 15.73
CA PRO A 48 -3.80 -4.98 15.64
C PRO A 48 -2.73 -4.92 14.54
N THR A 49 -2.05 -6.03 14.29
CA THR A 49 -1.03 -6.16 13.23
C THR A 49 -1.61 -5.92 11.83
N ASP A 50 -2.83 -6.38 11.58
CA ASP A 50 -3.49 -6.25 10.27
C ASP A 50 -3.85 -4.80 9.94
N TYR A 51 -3.93 -3.91 10.93
CA TYR A 51 -4.16 -2.48 10.70
C TYR A 51 -2.91 -1.70 10.31
N VAL A 52 -1.71 -2.20 10.60
CA VAL A 52 -0.48 -1.42 10.45
C VAL A 52 -0.23 -1.02 9.00
N PHE A 53 -0.29 -1.97 8.08
CA PHE A 53 -0.04 -1.71 6.67
C PHE A 53 -1.14 -0.85 5.99
N PRO A 54 -2.45 -1.13 6.17
CA PRO A 54 -3.51 -0.26 5.65
C PRO A 54 -3.44 1.17 6.20
N THR A 55 -3.16 1.34 7.48
CA THR A 55 -2.97 2.68 8.08
C THR A 55 -1.81 3.42 7.42
N PHE A 56 -0.69 2.74 7.17
CA PHE A 56 0.44 3.33 6.48
C PHE A 56 0.07 3.78 5.05
N LEU A 57 -0.66 2.94 4.29
CA LEU A 57 -1.14 3.31 2.95
C LEU A 57 -2.11 4.50 2.98
N PHE A 58 -2.98 4.56 3.97
CA PHE A 58 -3.85 5.71 4.19
C PHE A 58 -3.05 7.01 4.40
N ILE A 59 -2.03 6.97 5.25
CA ILE A 59 -1.13 8.10 5.49
C ILE A 59 -0.38 8.50 4.21
N VAL A 60 0.04 7.54 3.40
CA VAL A 60 0.65 7.80 2.09
C VAL A 60 -0.32 8.55 1.19
N GLY A 61 -1.57 8.11 1.10
CA GLY A 61 -2.62 8.78 0.32
C GLY A 61 -2.85 10.24 0.75
N VAL A 62 -3.03 10.48 2.05
CA VAL A 62 -3.16 11.84 2.60
C VAL A 62 -1.93 12.69 2.28
N SER A 63 -0.74 12.13 2.39
CA SER A 63 0.52 12.82 2.10
C SER A 63 0.67 13.21 0.63
N ILE A 64 0.18 12.36 -0.30
CA ILE A 64 0.13 12.65 -1.74
C ILE A 64 -0.71 13.91 -1.97
N VAL A 65 -1.95 13.91 -1.48
CA VAL A 65 -2.87 15.05 -1.65
C VAL A 65 -2.26 16.34 -1.13
N LEU A 66 -1.74 16.34 0.10
CA LEU A 66 -1.14 17.53 0.71
C LEU A 66 0.10 18.03 -0.02
N SER A 67 0.97 17.12 -0.42
CA SER A 67 2.23 17.47 -1.11
C SER A 67 1.99 17.96 -2.52
N LEU A 68 1.14 17.27 -3.29
CA LEU A 68 0.88 17.63 -4.69
C LEU A 68 0.02 18.88 -4.79
N SER A 69 -0.98 19.07 -3.92
CA SER A 69 -1.77 20.30 -3.87
C SER A 69 -0.89 21.53 -3.66
N LYS A 70 0.07 21.46 -2.74
CA LYS A 70 1.03 22.57 -2.52
C LYS A 70 1.89 22.85 -3.75
N GLN A 71 2.34 21.82 -4.46
CA GLN A 71 3.14 21.98 -5.67
C GLN A 71 2.33 22.59 -6.82
N LEU A 72 1.06 22.20 -6.97
CA LEU A 72 0.15 22.77 -7.97
C LEU A 72 -0.16 24.23 -7.65
N GLN A 73 -0.44 24.58 -6.39
CA GLN A 73 -0.65 25.95 -5.94
C GLN A 73 0.59 26.84 -6.15
N ALA A 74 1.77 26.27 -6.06
CA ALA A 74 3.04 26.95 -6.37
C ALA A 74 3.31 27.09 -7.89
N GLY A 75 2.37 26.75 -8.76
CA GLY A 75 2.48 26.91 -10.21
C GLY A 75 3.43 25.92 -10.90
N LYS A 76 3.79 24.80 -10.26
CA LYS A 76 4.67 23.82 -10.90
C LYS A 76 3.95 23.09 -12.03
N ASN A 77 4.68 22.82 -13.11
CA ASN A 77 4.15 22.09 -14.26
C ASN A 77 3.85 20.62 -13.91
N HIS A 78 2.71 20.10 -14.39
CA HIS A 78 2.26 18.74 -14.20
C HIS A 78 3.34 17.71 -14.62
N SER A 79 4.04 17.93 -15.74
CA SER A 79 5.11 17.05 -16.19
C SER A 79 6.27 16.98 -15.20
N GLN A 80 6.66 18.09 -14.59
CA GLN A 80 7.71 18.11 -13.57
C GLN A 80 7.30 17.36 -12.29
N ILE A 81 6.03 17.50 -11.91
CA ILE A 81 5.47 16.79 -10.76
C ILE A 81 5.40 15.29 -11.06
N ALA A 82 4.91 14.90 -12.25
CA ALA A 82 4.84 13.50 -12.67
C ALA A 82 6.22 12.83 -12.66
N LYS A 83 7.25 13.48 -13.24
CA LYS A 83 8.63 12.97 -13.19
C LYS A 83 9.12 12.71 -11.77
N LYS A 84 8.78 13.61 -10.81
CA LYS A 84 9.14 13.43 -9.39
C LYS A 84 8.39 12.24 -8.76
N ILE A 85 7.11 12.05 -9.10
CA ILE A 85 6.31 10.91 -8.62
C ILE A 85 6.94 9.61 -9.11
N VAL A 86 7.21 9.49 -10.42
CA VAL A 86 7.82 8.30 -11.02
C VAL A 86 9.18 8.01 -10.38
N PHE A 87 10.06 9.02 -10.30
CA PHE A 87 11.39 8.82 -9.73
C PHE A 87 11.37 8.41 -8.26
N ARG A 88 10.41 8.94 -7.49
CA ARG A 88 10.23 8.54 -6.09
C ARG A 88 9.68 7.12 -5.98
N ALA A 89 8.72 6.74 -6.82
CA ALA A 89 8.19 5.38 -6.87
C ALA A 89 9.30 4.37 -7.22
N LEU A 90 10.11 4.66 -8.23
CA LEU A 90 11.26 3.82 -8.60
C LEU A 90 12.26 3.67 -7.45
N LYS A 91 12.57 4.76 -6.74
CA LYS A 91 13.45 4.68 -5.55
C LYS A 91 12.88 3.74 -4.49
N ILE A 92 11.58 3.87 -4.16
CA ILE A 92 10.94 3.01 -3.16
C ILE A 92 10.97 1.54 -3.63
N TYR A 93 10.66 1.30 -4.91
CA TYR A 93 10.66 -0.03 -5.50
C TYR A 93 12.03 -0.70 -5.41
N PHE A 94 13.07 -0.05 -5.93
CA PHE A 94 14.42 -0.60 -5.92
C PHE A 94 15.01 -0.73 -4.52
N THR A 95 14.67 0.19 -3.59
CA THR A 95 15.03 0.02 -2.19
C THR A 95 14.39 -1.25 -1.61
N GLY A 96 13.13 -1.55 -1.97
CA GLY A 96 12.46 -2.78 -1.53
C GLY A 96 13.13 -4.05 -2.06
N ILE A 97 13.48 -4.07 -3.34
CA ILE A 97 14.22 -5.18 -3.95
C ILE A 97 15.60 -5.34 -3.30
N PHE A 98 16.32 -4.24 -3.10
CA PHE A 98 17.64 -4.28 -2.46
C PHE A 98 17.55 -4.85 -1.03
N LEU A 99 16.61 -4.41 -0.23
CA LEU A 99 16.43 -4.90 1.14
C LEU A 99 16.04 -6.39 1.17
N TRP A 100 15.31 -6.86 0.18
CA TRP A 100 15.00 -8.28 0.04
C TRP A 100 16.22 -9.12 -0.30
N LEU A 101 17.06 -8.63 -1.21
CA LEU A 101 18.29 -9.32 -1.61
C LEU A 101 19.36 -9.32 -0.51
N TRP A 102 19.36 -8.32 0.36
CA TRP A 102 20.33 -8.21 1.44
C TRP A 102 20.05 -9.22 2.58
N PRO A 103 21.09 -9.94 3.11
CA PRO A 103 22.52 -9.93 2.72
C PRO A 103 22.93 -11.04 1.75
N SER A 104 22.02 -11.99 1.43
CA SER A 104 22.37 -13.22 0.71
C SER A 104 22.49 -13.06 -0.80
N PHE A 105 21.90 -12.01 -1.39
CA PHE A 105 21.83 -11.73 -2.83
C PHE A 105 21.38 -12.95 -3.67
N ASN A 106 20.43 -13.73 -3.14
CA ASN A 106 19.81 -14.84 -3.87
C ASN A 106 18.78 -14.30 -4.87
N PHE A 107 19.13 -14.34 -6.17
CA PHE A 107 18.29 -13.82 -7.25
C PHE A 107 17.15 -14.77 -7.64
N GLU A 108 17.23 -16.05 -7.27
CA GLU A 108 16.20 -17.04 -7.59
C GLU A 108 14.92 -16.87 -6.74
N GLU A 109 15.06 -16.26 -5.57
CA GLU A 109 13.97 -16.05 -4.61
C GLU A 109 13.50 -14.59 -4.53
N ILE A 110 13.72 -13.79 -5.59
CA ILE A 110 13.31 -12.37 -5.56
C ILE A 110 11.81 -12.24 -5.39
N ARG A 111 11.40 -11.56 -4.35
CA ARG A 111 10.01 -11.20 -4.12
C ARG A 111 9.67 -9.87 -4.79
N TRP A 112 9.30 -9.92 -6.07
CA TRP A 112 9.02 -8.74 -6.91
C TRP A 112 7.89 -7.86 -6.38
N VAL A 113 6.95 -8.43 -5.62
CA VAL A 113 5.77 -7.75 -5.09
C VAL A 113 5.78 -7.80 -3.55
N GLY A 114 6.88 -7.39 -2.94
CA GLY A 114 7.00 -7.24 -1.49
C GLY A 114 6.28 -5.98 -0.96
N VAL A 115 6.42 -5.68 0.32
CA VAL A 115 5.76 -4.53 0.98
C VAL A 115 6.14 -3.19 0.35
N LEU A 116 7.42 -2.90 0.19
CA LEU A 116 7.90 -1.65 -0.43
C LEU A 116 7.55 -1.53 -1.92
N PRO A 117 7.71 -2.57 -2.75
CA PRO A 117 7.19 -2.57 -4.12
C PRO A 117 5.68 -2.27 -4.21
N ARG A 118 4.84 -2.85 -3.34
CA ARG A 118 3.39 -2.54 -3.28
C ARG A 118 3.15 -1.06 -2.96
N ILE A 119 3.86 -0.51 -1.98
CA ILE A 119 3.80 0.93 -1.65
C ILE A 119 4.20 1.78 -2.85
N ALA A 120 5.24 1.39 -3.59
CA ALA A 120 5.70 2.11 -4.77
C ALA A 120 4.63 2.16 -5.87
N PHE A 121 3.98 1.02 -6.16
CA PHE A 121 2.89 0.96 -7.14
C PHE A 121 1.68 1.81 -6.72
N VAL A 122 1.25 1.70 -5.47
CA VAL A 122 0.14 2.49 -4.94
C VAL A 122 0.48 3.99 -4.97
N PHE A 123 1.69 4.37 -4.56
CA PHE A 123 2.15 5.76 -4.60
C PHE A 123 2.16 6.31 -6.02
N LEU A 124 2.66 5.53 -6.99
CA LEU A 124 2.70 5.91 -8.41
C LEU A 124 1.29 6.11 -8.96
N ALA A 125 0.44 5.09 -8.81
CA ALA A 125 -0.92 5.11 -9.33
C ALA A 125 -1.75 6.25 -8.72
N CYS A 126 -1.80 6.34 -7.39
CA CYS A 126 -2.55 7.40 -6.70
C CYS A 126 -2.00 8.80 -7.00
N GLY A 127 -0.69 8.95 -7.11
CA GLY A 127 -0.06 10.23 -7.46
C GLY A 127 -0.42 10.70 -8.87
N LEU A 128 -0.41 9.79 -9.86
CA LEU A 128 -0.79 10.11 -11.24
C LEU A 128 -2.30 10.35 -11.38
N ILE A 129 -3.14 9.52 -10.72
CA ILE A 129 -4.60 9.72 -10.69
C ILE A 129 -4.91 11.09 -10.10
N PHE A 130 -4.30 11.46 -8.96
CA PHE A 130 -4.51 12.77 -8.34
C PHE A 130 -4.11 13.92 -9.26
N LEU A 131 -3.00 13.77 -10.01
CA LEU A 131 -2.44 14.81 -10.85
C LEU A 131 -3.25 15.06 -12.13
N TYR A 132 -3.79 14.00 -12.75
CA TYR A 132 -4.36 14.04 -14.09
C TYR A 132 -5.88 13.88 -14.13
N THR A 133 -6.54 13.55 -13.01
CA THR A 133 -7.99 13.33 -13.01
C THR A 133 -8.74 14.31 -12.10
N SER A 134 -10.03 14.50 -12.39
CA SER A 134 -10.90 15.34 -11.59
C SER A 134 -11.28 14.66 -10.28
N LYS A 135 -11.61 15.46 -9.25
CA LYS A 135 -12.08 14.94 -7.95
C LYS A 135 -13.31 14.03 -8.08
N LYS A 136 -14.24 14.35 -8.99
CA LYS A 136 -15.43 13.52 -9.24
C LYS A 136 -15.03 12.14 -9.77
N PHE A 137 -14.10 12.10 -10.74
CA PHE A 137 -13.59 10.84 -11.29
C PHE A 137 -12.89 10.00 -10.20
N GLN A 138 -12.08 10.62 -9.33
CA GLN A 138 -11.41 9.91 -8.22
C GLN A 138 -12.42 9.25 -7.27
N TRP A 139 -13.53 9.92 -6.96
CA TRP A 139 -14.62 9.37 -6.17
C TRP A 139 -15.26 8.15 -6.85
N TYR A 140 -15.66 8.31 -8.13
CA TYR A 140 -16.25 7.19 -8.87
C TYR A 140 -15.29 6.01 -9.04
N LEU A 141 -14.01 6.29 -9.28
CA LEU A 141 -12.98 5.27 -9.38
C LEU A 141 -12.82 4.52 -8.05
N GLY A 142 -12.76 5.23 -6.92
CA GLY A 142 -12.66 4.61 -5.61
C GLY A 142 -13.84 3.70 -5.28
N ILE A 143 -15.06 4.19 -5.49
CA ILE A 143 -16.29 3.40 -5.32
C ILE A 143 -16.29 2.20 -6.29
N GLY A 144 -15.93 2.43 -7.56
CA GLY A 144 -15.86 1.39 -8.58
C GLY A 144 -14.88 0.28 -8.25
N ILE A 145 -13.70 0.62 -7.71
CA ILE A 145 -12.73 -0.39 -7.26
C ILE A 145 -13.28 -1.22 -6.10
N ILE A 146 -13.90 -0.59 -5.10
CA ILE A 146 -14.47 -1.30 -3.94
C ILE A 146 -15.59 -2.24 -4.38
N LEU A 147 -16.55 -1.74 -5.17
CA LEU A 147 -17.67 -2.54 -5.67
C LEU A 147 -17.18 -3.63 -6.63
N GLY A 148 -16.26 -3.31 -7.54
CA GLY A 148 -15.68 -4.27 -8.48
C GLY A 148 -14.97 -5.40 -7.77
N TYR A 149 -14.14 -5.08 -6.77
CA TYR A 149 -13.48 -6.08 -5.94
C TYR A 149 -14.49 -6.98 -5.22
N TRP A 150 -15.52 -6.39 -4.61
CA TRP A 150 -16.58 -7.15 -3.94
C TRP A 150 -17.32 -8.08 -4.89
N ILE A 151 -17.68 -7.59 -6.10
CA ILE A 151 -18.37 -8.40 -7.13
C ILE A 151 -17.48 -9.57 -7.57
N ILE A 152 -16.20 -9.30 -7.87
CA ILE A 152 -15.26 -10.33 -8.31
C ILE A 152 -15.11 -11.40 -7.23
N MET A 153 -14.87 -10.97 -5.99
CA MET A 153 -14.65 -11.89 -4.87
C MET A 153 -15.87 -12.75 -4.51
N LYS A 154 -17.09 -12.35 -4.90
CA LYS A 154 -18.31 -13.03 -4.51
C LYS A 154 -19.01 -13.79 -5.64
N TYR A 155 -18.97 -13.25 -6.86
CA TYR A 155 -19.84 -13.73 -7.95
C TYR A 155 -19.07 -14.23 -9.18
N VAL A 156 -17.81 -13.90 -9.34
CA VAL A 156 -17.05 -14.32 -10.52
C VAL A 156 -16.46 -15.70 -10.28
N PRO A 157 -16.78 -16.71 -11.08
CA PRO A 157 -16.21 -18.05 -10.92
C PRO A 157 -14.69 -18.05 -11.10
N ILE A 158 -14.00 -18.82 -10.28
CA ILE A 158 -12.55 -19.04 -10.39
C ILE A 158 -12.33 -20.24 -11.30
N PRO A 159 -11.39 -20.17 -12.28
CA PRO A 159 -11.04 -21.33 -13.10
C PRO A 159 -10.72 -22.55 -12.24
N ASP A 160 -11.20 -23.71 -12.63
CA ASP A 160 -11.00 -25.02 -11.97
C ASP A 160 -11.54 -25.16 -10.53
N ILE A 161 -12.01 -24.06 -9.89
CA ILE A 161 -12.51 -24.06 -8.51
C ILE A 161 -14.02 -23.82 -8.45
N GLY A 162 -14.58 -23.02 -9.38
CA GLY A 162 -15.99 -22.64 -9.40
C GLY A 162 -16.27 -21.33 -8.63
N LEU A 163 -17.45 -21.22 -8.00
CA LEU A 163 -17.82 -20.01 -7.26
C LEU A 163 -16.91 -19.79 -6.04
N PRO A 164 -16.47 -18.55 -5.82
CA PRO A 164 -15.63 -18.22 -4.68
C PRO A 164 -16.31 -18.50 -3.33
N ASN A 165 -15.53 -18.97 -2.37
CA ASN A 165 -15.97 -19.11 -0.98
C ASN A 165 -15.02 -18.34 -0.07
N LEU A 166 -15.48 -17.21 0.45
CA LEU A 166 -14.69 -16.33 1.30
C LEU A 166 -14.33 -16.90 2.68
N SER A 167 -15.01 -17.98 3.09
CA SER A 167 -14.70 -18.66 4.34
C SER A 167 -13.55 -19.65 4.24
N ILE A 168 -13.11 -19.98 3.01
CA ILE A 168 -12.05 -20.95 2.73
C ILE A 168 -10.88 -20.20 2.07
N PRO A 169 -9.68 -20.20 2.67
CA PRO A 169 -8.53 -19.45 2.15
C PRO A 169 -8.17 -19.79 0.71
N GLU A 170 -8.28 -21.07 0.32
CA GLU A 170 -7.87 -21.56 -0.99
C GLU A 170 -8.91 -21.28 -2.09
N LYS A 171 -10.16 -20.93 -1.73
CA LYS A 171 -11.27 -20.78 -2.66
C LYS A 171 -11.69 -19.32 -2.88
N ASN A 172 -10.71 -18.45 -3.10
CA ASN A 172 -10.98 -17.05 -3.42
C ASN A 172 -10.01 -16.51 -4.48
N TRP A 173 -10.41 -15.43 -5.15
CA TRP A 173 -9.64 -14.81 -6.22
C TRP A 173 -8.28 -14.25 -5.77
N ALA A 174 -8.17 -13.77 -4.53
CA ALA A 174 -6.90 -13.24 -4.04
C ALA A 174 -5.84 -14.34 -3.97
N ASN A 175 -6.20 -15.49 -3.37
CA ASN A 175 -5.29 -16.62 -3.30
C ASN A 175 -4.98 -17.23 -4.68
N TYR A 176 -5.98 -17.29 -5.57
CA TYR A 176 -5.79 -17.78 -6.93
C TYR A 176 -4.78 -16.93 -7.71
N ILE A 177 -4.84 -15.61 -7.59
CA ILE A 177 -3.86 -14.69 -8.22
C ILE A 177 -2.49 -14.80 -7.57
N ASP A 178 -2.42 -14.95 -6.25
CA ASP A 178 -1.15 -15.06 -5.51
C ASP A 178 -0.45 -16.43 -5.75
N SER A 179 -1.13 -17.41 -6.34
CA SER A 179 -0.55 -18.73 -6.68
C SER A 179 0.27 -18.74 -7.97
N PHE A 180 0.24 -17.66 -8.77
CA PHE A 180 1.05 -17.46 -9.98
C PHE A 180 2.29 -16.62 -9.66
#